data_7202ccc4e7e16467d6eeaa2defae34a8
#
_entry.id   7202ccc4e7e16467d6eeaa2defae34a8
#
_cell.length_a   1.000
_cell.length_b   1.000
_cell.length_c   1.000
_cell.angle_alpha   90.00
_cell.angle_beta   90.00
_cell.angle_gamma   90.00
#
_symmetry.space_group_name_H-M   'P 1'
#
loop_
_entity.id
_entity.type
_entity.pdbx_description
1 polymer ?
#
loop_
_entity_poly.entity_id
_entity_poly.type
_entity_poly.pdbx_seq_one_letter_code
_entity_poly.pdbx_strand_id
1 'polypeptide(L)'
;MTTASHGVDIASQWTDELDLETLRFVVSPKMPKRVALDLGCGAGTQGIRFAVLGCKSVLYDVVDIGERVEQIRQTLGIQALEFRKLDLRQASPEDFPAQTGVAYSQRFIHYLRFEKASRLLATLASRLCPGARLFISASGMQSELAAGYAHAGNPVEQRFAALAAAMQAKHQVREPVCLYTKDELEGLVVRQGFTVVRTWASPFGNVKGVFERA
;
A
#
# COMPACT_ATOMS: atom_id res chain seq x y z
N MET A 1 0.04 -14.95 20.26
CA MET A 1 0.24 -14.52 18.87
C MET A 1 -1.13 -14.30 18.25
N THR A 2 -1.59 -13.07 18.17
CA THR A 2 -2.83 -12.72 17.46
C THR A 2 -2.56 -12.93 15.97
N THR A 3 -3.17 -13.96 15.39
CA THR A 3 -3.15 -14.17 13.94
C THR A 3 -3.85 -12.97 13.31
N ALA A 4 -3.10 -12.14 12.61
CA ALA A 4 -3.66 -11.04 11.86
C ALA A 4 -4.69 -11.59 10.86
N SER A 5 -5.89 -11.01 10.82
CA SER A 5 -6.98 -11.42 9.91
C SER A 5 -6.69 -11.13 8.43
N HIS A 6 -5.60 -10.43 8.16
CA HIS A 6 -5.19 -9.91 6.84
C HIS A 6 -4.18 -10.80 6.09
N GLY A 7 -4.07 -12.07 6.48
CA GLY A 7 -3.20 -13.02 5.81
C GLY A 7 -1.74 -13.00 6.30
N VAL A 8 -0.91 -13.82 5.65
CA VAL A 8 0.53 -13.87 5.92
C VAL A 8 1.19 -12.67 5.25
N ASP A 9 1.96 -11.90 5.98
CA ASP A 9 2.73 -10.77 5.45
C ASP A 9 3.94 -11.25 4.63
N ILE A 10 3.66 -11.79 3.44
CA ILE A 10 4.70 -12.22 2.50
C ILE A 10 5.43 -10.99 1.92
N ALA A 11 4.76 -9.85 1.82
CA ALA A 11 5.35 -8.63 1.27
C ALA A 11 6.53 -8.13 2.11
N SER A 12 6.48 -8.31 3.43
CA SER A 12 7.62 -7.96 4.32
C SER A 12 8.75 -8.97 4.30
N GLN A 13 8.50 -10.20 3.83
CA GLN A 13 9.51 -11.27 3.82
C GLN A 13 10.37 -11.25 2.56
N TRP A 14 9.80 -10.88 1.41
CA TRP A 14 10.47 -10.95 0.11
C TRP A 14 10.36 -9.62 -0.61
N THR A 15 11.51 -9.05 -0.93
CA THR A 15 11.59 -7.83 -1.76
C THR A 15 11.16 -8.15 -3.17
N ASP A 16 10.18 -7.43 -3.69
CA ASP A 16 9.71 -7.59 -5.05
C ASP A 16 10.05 -6.39 -5.97
N GLU A 17 9.60 -6.44 -7.21
CA GLU A 17 9.90 -5.42 -8.21
C GLU A 17 9.38 -4.03 -7.79
N LEU A 18 8.19 -3.94 -7.18
CA LEU A 18 7.60 -2.66 -6.72
C LEU A 18 8.46 -2.04 -5.62
N ASP A 19 8.96 -2.87 -4.69
CA ASP A 19 9.87 -2.44 -3.62
C ASP A 19 11.13 -1.81 -4.22
N LEU A 20 11.76 -2.51 -5.16
CA LEU A 20 13.00 -2.06 -5.80
C LEU A 20 12.79 -0.79 -6.62
N GLU A 21 11.69 -0.68 -7.36
CA GLU A 21 11.36 0.55 -8.10
C GLU A 21 11.15 1.73 -7.16
N THR A 22 10.49 1.50 -6.01
CA THR A 22 10.29 2.55 -5.00
C THR A 22 11.64 3.00 -4.43
N LEU A 23 12.52 2.06 -4.05
CA LEU A 23 13.85 2.40 -3.52
C LEU A 23 14.71 3.17 -4.54
N ARG A 24 14.65 2.78 -5.83
CA ARG A 24 15.32 3.52 -6.92
C ARG A 24 14.81 4.96 -7.02
N PHE A 25 13.51 5.17 -6.90
CA PHE A 25 12.94 6.51 -6.89
C PHE A 25 13.36 7.30 -5.65
N VAL A 26 13.35 6.67 -4.49
CA VAL A 26 13.75 7.29 -3.21
C VAL A 26 15.19 7.81 -3.26
N VAL A 27 16.13 7.11 -3.88
CA VAL A 27 17.52 7.57 -4.01
C VAL A 27 17.74 8.50 -5.21
N SER A 28 16.75 8.65 -6.06
CA SER A 28 16.84 9.48 -7.28
C SER A 28 16.78 10.98 -6.94
N PRO A 29 17.49 11.84 -7.68
CA PRO A 29 17.33 13.29 -7.60
C PRO A 29 15.95 13.77 -8.06
N LYS A 30 15.14 12.91 -8.69
CA LYS A 30 13.75 13.21 -9.09
C LYS A 30 12.76 13.20 -7.92
N MET A 31 13.12 12.64 -6.76
CA MET A 31 12.25 12.67 -5.59
C MET A 31 12.13 14.10 -5.05
N PRO A 32 10.95 14.73 -5.10
CA PRO A 32 10.83 16.17 -4.83
C PRO A 32 11.01 16.53 -3.36
N LYS A 33 10.69 15.62 -2.44
CA LYS A 33 10.80 15.79 -0.98
C LYS A 33 11.19 14.48 -0.30
N ARG A 34 12.08 14.55 0.69
CA ARG A 34 12.58 13.40 1.45
C ARG A 34 11.60 12.94 2.56
N VAL A 35 10.30 12.89 2.23
CA VAL A 35 9.22 12.40 3.11
C VAL A 35 8.55 11.21 2.42
N ALA A 36 8.50 10.08 3.11
CA ALA A 36 7.97 8.81 2.61
C ALA A 36 6.86 8.29 3.52
N LEU A 37 5.78 7.77 2.93
CA LEU A 37 4.69 7.09 3.63
C LEU A 37 4.70 5.61 3.28
N ASP A 38 4.48 4.75 4.28
CA ASP A 38 4.26 3.32 4.14
C ASP A 38 2.87 2.99 4.69
N LEU A 39 1.92 2.69 3.79
CA LEU A 39 0.49 2.59 4.07
C LEU A 39 0.06 1.13 4.13
N GLY A 40 -0.47 0.69 5.28
CA GLY A 40 -0.70 -0.73 5.57
C GLY A 40 0.65 -1.44 5.66
N CYS A 41 1.53 -0.89 6.48
CA CYS A 41 2.96 -1.20 6.49
C CYS A 41 3.29 -2.61 7.01
N GLY A 42 2.33 -3.32 7.62
CA GLY A 42 2.57 -4.63 8.21
C GLY A 42 3.75 -4.62 9.18
N ALA A 43 4.80 -5.35 8.88
CA ALA A 43 6.02 -5.37 9.71
C ALA A 43 6.91 -4.12 9.58
N GLY A 44 6.55 -3.17 8.71
CA GLY A 44 7.24 -1.89 8.52
C GLY A 44 8.53 -1.96 7.71
N THR A 45 8.80 -3.08 7.05
CA THR A 45 10.10 -3.32 6.39
C THR A 45 10.44 -2.25 5.34
N GLN A 46 9.48 -1.85 4.51
CA GLN A 46 9.74 -0.88 3.46
C GLN A 46 9.92 0.53 4.02
N GLY A 47 9.08 0.91 4.99
CA GLY A 47 9.21 2.19 5.69
C GLY A 47 10.56 2.34 6.41
N ILE A 48 11.07 1.25 7.01
CA ILE A 48 12.40 1.23 7.63
C ILE A 48 13.49 1.47 6.57
N ARG A 49 13.39 0.82 5.38
CA ARG A 49 14.32 1.05 4.26
C ARG A 49 14.33 2.51 3.80
N PHE A 50 13.16 3.16 3.75
CA PHE A 50 13.08 4.59 3.44
C PHE A 50 13.83 5.46 4.44
N ALA A 51 13.70 5.15 5.74
CA ALA A 51 14.40 5.88 6.79
C ALA A 51 15.93 5.66 6.72
N VAL A 52 16.38 4.43 6.48
CA VAL A 52 17.81 4.10 6.25
C VAL A 52 18.37 4.88 5.05
N LEU A 53 17.56 5.08 4.01
CA LEU A 53 17.94 5.87 2.84
C LEU A 53 17.80 7.39 3.05
N GLY A 54 17.57 7.84 4.28
CA GLY A 54 17.56 9.26 4.67
C GLY A 54 16.24 10.00 4.41
N CYS A 55 15.12 9.29 4.26
CA CYS A 55 13.81 9.91 4.26
C CYS A 55 13.25 10.05 5.68
N LYS A 56 12.47 11.12 5.91
CA LYS A 56 11.49 11.08 7.01
C LYS A 56 10.42 10.07 6.62
N SER A 57 10.40 8.93 7.28
CA SER A 57 9.50 7.82 6.97
C SER A 57 8.40 7.74 8.02
N VAL A 58 7.15 7.73 7.58
CA VAL A 58 5.98 7.57 8.45
C VAL A 58 5.21 6.32 8.01
N LEU A 59 5.11 5.37 8.94
CA LEU A 59 4.46 4.08 8.75
C LEU A 59 3.05 4.12 9.34
N TYR A 60 2.09 3.55 8.63
CA TYR A 60 0.69 3.49 9.07
C TYR A 60 0.17 2.07 9.02
N ASP A 61 -0.40 1.61 10.11
CA ASP A 61 -1.14 0.35 10.16
C ASP A 61 -2.21 0.40 11.26
N VAL A 62 -3.21 -0.46 11.16
CA VAL A 62 -4.20 -0.68 12.22
C VAL A 62 -3.63 -1.57 13.33
N VAL A 63 -2.68 -2.44 13.00
CA VAL A 63 -1.94 -3.26 13.95
C VAL A 63 -0.81 -2.44 14.54
N ASP A 64 -0.73 -2.41 15.87
CA ASP A 64 0.30 -1.65 16.55
C ASP A 64 1.66 -2.33 16.48
N ILE A 65 2.61 -1.67 15.84
CA ILE A 65 4.03 -2.07 15.77
C ILE A 65 4.96 -1.00 16.36
N GLY A 66 4.41 -0.04 17.13
CA GLY A 66 5.14 1.11 17.64
C GLY A 66 6.37 0.73 18.47
N GLU A 67 6.25 -0.25 19.36
CA GLU A 67 7.38 -0.74 20.18
C GLU A 67 8.51 -1.30 19.29
N ARG A 68 8.17 -2.10 18.29
CA ARG A 68 9.15 -2.64 17.33
C ARG A 68 9.84 -1.52 16.55
N VAL A 69 9.09 -0.53 16.06
CA VAL A 69 9.63 0.59 15.32
C VAL A 69 10.57 1.41 16.18
N GLU A 70 10.22 1.65 17.46
CA GLU A 70 11.06 2.36 18.42
C GLU A 70 12.36 1.60 18.69
N GLN A 71 12.28 0.29 18.89
CA GLN A 71 13.47 -0.55 19.08
C GLN A 71 14.42 -0.49 17.88
N ILE A 72 13.87 -0.55 16.65
CA ILE A 72 14.67 -0.43 15.42
C ILE A 72 15.29 0.96 15.32
N ARG A 73 14.51 2.02 15.61
CA ARG A 73 14.96 3.41 15.61
C ARG A 73 16.17 3.61 16.52
N GLN A 74 16.11 3.07 17.73
CA GLN A 74 17.21 3.14 18.71
C GLN A 74 18.42 2.31 18.25
N THR A 75 18.20 1.07 17.81
CA THR A 75 19.28 0.16 17.40
C THR A 75 20.07 0.70 16.21
N LEU A 76 19.39 1.31 15.23
CA LEU A 76 20.02 1.83 14.02
C LEU A 76 20.40 3.33 14.13
N GLY A 77 20.07 4.01 15.24
CA GLY A 77 20.29 5.44 15.39
C GLY A 77 19.47 6.31 14.44
N ILE A 78 18.35 5.82 13.92
CA ILE A 78 17.52 6.51 12.94
C ILE A 78 16.50 7.40 13.63
N GLN A 79 16.60 8.73 13.49
CA GLN A 79 15.66 9.67 14.11
C GLN A 79 14.40 9.90 13.25
N ALA A 80 14.50 9.76 11.96
CA ALA A 80 13.46 10.11 10.99
C ALA A 80 12.51 8.94 10.65
N LEU A 81 12.24 8.04 11.60
CA LEU A 81 11.32 6.91 11.49
C LEU A 81 10.20 7.07 12.53
N GLU A 82 8.95 7.07 12.06
CA GLU A 82 7.75 7.25 12.89
C GLU A 82 6.71 6.19 12.55
N PHE A 83 6.03 5.64 13.55
CA PHE A 83 4.86 4.80 13.35
C PHE A 83 3.60 5.49 13.90
N ARG A 84 2.52 5.42 13.15
CA ARG A 84 1.19 5.88 13.56
C ARG A 84 0.18 4.77 13.43
N LYS A 85 -0.37 4.34 14.54
CA LYS A 85 -1.53 3.43 14.53
C LYS A 85 -2.73 4.18 14.01
N LEU A 86 -3.22 3.80 12.83
CA LEU A 86 -4.31 4.48 12.15
C LEU A 86 -5.13 3.52 11.29
N ASP A 87 -6.45 3.59 11.41
CA ASP A 87 -7.35 2.98 10.45
C ASP A 87 -7.45 3.86 9.20
N LEU A 88 -6.74 3.48 8.16
CA LEU A 88 -6.68 4.24 6.90
C LEU A 88 -8.05 4.37 6.18
N ARG A 89 -9.07 3.58 6.58
CA ARG A 89 -10.46 3.76 6.12
C ARG A 89 -11.08 5.06 6.58
N GLN A 90 -10.52 5.67 7.63
CA GLN A 90 -11.00 6.90 8.27
C GLN A 90 -10.01 8.06 8.13
N ALA A 91 -8.89 7.84 7.44
CA ALA A 91 -7.85 8.84 7.32
C ALA A 91 -8.32 10.15 6.70
N SER A 92 -7.81 11.24 7.24
CA SER A 92 -8.03 12.62 6.80
C SER A 92 -6.70 13.24 6.31
N PRO A 93 -6.72 14.38 5.62
CA PRO A 93 -5.48 15.03 5.19
C PRO A 93 -4.51 15.33 6.34
N GLU A 94 -5.01 15.65 7.52
CA GLU A 94 -4.21 16.03 8.71
C GLU A 94 -3.39 14.86 9.26
N ASP A 95 -3.80 13.63 8.98
CA ASP A 95 -3.08 12.43 9.40
C ASP A 95 -1.75 12.24 8.65
N PHE A 96 -1.62 12.87 7.48
CA PHE A 96 -0.44 12.73 6.63
C PHE A 96 0.40 14.01 6.61
N PRO A 97 1.75 13.89 6.63
CA PRO A 97 2.63 15.03 6.44
C PRO A 97 2.32 15.76 5.13
N ALA A 98 2.34 17.09 5.18
CA ALA A 98 2.31 17.90 3.97
C ALA A 98 3.62 17.73 3.18
N GLN A 99 3.57 17.95 1.87
CA GLN A 99 4.77 17.89 1.03
C GLN A 99 5.43 16.49 1.03
N THR A 100 4.62 15.44 0.95
CA THR A 100 5.11 14.06 0.83
C THR A 100 5.70 13.83 -0.57
N GLY A 101 6.89 13.21 -0.63
CA GLY A 101 7.61 12.92 -1.89
C GLY A 101 7.32 11.53 -2.45
N VAL A 102 6.96 10.57 -1.59
CA VAL A 102 6.60 9.21 -2.01
C VAL A 102 5.57 8.61 -1.07
N ALA A 103 4.57 7.94 -1.63
CA ALA A 103 3.65 7.08 -0.91
C ALA A 103 3.78 5.65 -1.45
N TYR A 104 3.85 4.69 -0.55
CA TYR A 104 3.96 3.27 -0.84
C TYR A 104 2.84 2.50 -0.17
N SER A 105 2.23 1.56 -0.90
CA SER A 105 1.14 0.72 -0.39
C SER A 105 1.16 -0.64 -1.08
N GLN A 106 1.72 -1.65 -0.42
CA GLN A 106 1.83 -2.97 -1.01
C GLN A 106 0.78 -3.92 -0.42
N ARG A 107 -0.09 -4.45 -1.30
CA ARG A 107 -1.11 -5.44 -0.94
C ARG A 107 -2.02 -5.02 0.24
N PHE A 108 -2.32 -3.74 0.33
CA PHE A 108 -3.20 -3.18 1.36
C PHE A 108 -4.54 -2.70 0.78
N ILE A 109 -4.51 -1.99 -0.38
CA ILE A 109 -5.70 -1.28 -0.90
C ILE A 109 -6.90 -2.21 -1.15
N HIS A 110 -6.67 -3.47 -1.42
CA HIS A 110 -7.73 -4.47 -1.66
C HIS A 110 -8.52 -4.84 -0.38
N TYR A 111 -8.05 -4.49 0.82
CA TYR A 111 -8.82 -4.60 2.07
C TYR A 111 -9.82 -3.46 2.27
N LEU A 112 -9.87 -2.52 1.33
CA LEU A 112 -10.81 -1.40 1.37
C LEU A 112 -11.95 -1.61 0.39
N ARG A 113 -13.17 -1.19 0.77
CA ARG A 113 -14.23 -0.98 -0.21
C ARG A 113 -13.78 0.06 -1.21
N PHE A 114 -14.23 -0.06 -2.46
CA PHE A 114 -13.80 0.82 -3.56
C PHE A 114 -13.94 2.33 -3.20
N GLU A 115 -15.06 2.73 -2.61
CA GLU A 115 -15.29 4.11 -2.18
C GLU A 115 -14.29 4.59 -1.12
N LYS A 116 -13.89 3.69 -0.19
CA LYS A 116 -12.88 4.02 0.83
C LYS A 116 -11.48 4.10 0.23
N ALA A 117 -11.16 3.20 -0.70
CA ALA A 117 -9.92 3.26 -1.45
C ALA A 117 -9.82 4.56 -2.26
N SER A 118 -10.87 4.94 -2.96
CA SER A 118 -10.97 6.19 -3.71
C SER A 118 -10.76 7.41 -2.81
N ARG A 119 -11.44 7.46 -1.66
CA ARG A 119 -11.30 8.54 -0.69
C ARG A 119 -9.88 8.65 -0.13
N LEU A 120 -9.28 7.51 0.26
CA LEU A 120 -7.90 7.50 0.75
C LEU A 120 -6.93 8.05 -0.30
N LEU A 121 -7.06 7.62 -1.56
CA LEU A 121 -6.20 8.08 -2.65
C LEU A 121 -6.38 9.57 -2.94
N ALA A 122 -7.62 10.11 -2.87
CA ALA A 122 -7.89 11.55 -2.97
C ALA A 122 -7.20 12.33 -1.83
N THR A 123 -7.30 11.80 -0.60
CA THR A 123 -6.63 12.36 0.58
C THR A 123 -5.11 12.39 0.38
N LEU A 124 -4.51 11.30 -0.08
CA LEU A 124 -3.08 11.23 -0.39
C LEU A 124 -2.68 12.23 -1.48
N ALA A 125 -3.47 12.33 -2.57
CA ALA A 125 -3.20 13.27 -3.65
C ALA A 125 -3.11 14.73 -3.16
N SER A 126 -3.88 15.09 -2.12
CA SER A 126 -3.82 16.42 -1.52
C SER A 126 -2.56 16.68 -0.68
N ARG A 127 -1.82 15.64 -0.32
CA ARG A 127 -0.63 15.71 0.55
C ARG A 127 0.69 15.46 -0.19
N LEU A 128 0.61 14.81 -1.35
CA LEU A 128 1.76 14.61 -2.22
C LEU A 128 2.07 15.91 -2.98
N CYS A 129 3.35 16.25 -3.04
CA CYS A 129 3.79 17.39 -3.86
C CYS A 129 3.86 17.01 -5.36
N PRO A 130 3.82 18.01 -6.27
CA PRO A 130 4.01 17.75 -7.70
C PRO A 130 5.29 16.95 -7.97
N GLY A 131 5.22 15.96 -8.85
CA GLY A 131 6.32 15.03 -9.14
C GLY A 131 6.53 13.93 -8.09
N ALA A 132 5.79 13.94 -6.98
CA ALA A 132 5.79 12.83 -6.02
C ALA A 132 5.17 11.57 -6.64
N ARG A 133 5.59 10.39 -6.17
CA ARG A 133 5.08 9.12 -6.71
C ARG A 133 4.32 8.30 -5.67
N LEU A 134 3.26 7.67 -6.18
CA LEU A 134 2.54 6.59 -5.51
C LEU A 134 2.96 5.26 -6.11
N PHE A 135 3.47 4.36 -5.28
CA PHE A 135 3.75 2.96 -5.60
C PHE A 135 2.71 2.10 -4.91
N ILE A 136 1.90 1.39 -5.66
CA ILE A 136 0.74 0.68 -5.12
C ILE A 136 0.59 -0.71 -5.72
N SER A 137 0.17 -1.67 -4.89
CA SER A 137 -0.27 -2.97 -5.39
C SER A 137 -1.54 -3.45 -4.71
N ALA A 138 -2.29 -4.28 -5.43
CA ALA A 138 -3.48 -4.96 -4.95
C ALA A 138 -3.47 -6.43 -5.40
N SER A 139 -4.21 -7.27 -4.69
CA SER A 139 -4.52 -8.61 -5.19
C SER A 139 -5.41 -8.48 -6.42
N GLY A 140 -5.04 -9.20 -7.48
CA GLY A 140 -5.70 -9.09 -8.77
C GLY A 140 -6.71 -10.19 -9.06
N MET A 141 -7.59 -9.95 -10.03
CA MET A 141 -8.55 -10.91 -10.56
C MET A 141 -7.90 -12.11 -11.27
N GLN A 142 -6.61 -12.00 -11.61
CA GLN A 142 -5.82 -13.10 -12.18
C GLN A 142 -4.97 -13.82 -11.13
N SER A 143 -5.08 -13.45 -9.86
CA SER A 143 -4.39 -14.12 -8.77
C SER A 143 -5.16 -15.38 -8.34
N GLU A 144 -4.46 -16.26 -7.63
CA GLU A 144 -5.08 -17.45 -7.04
C GLU A 144 -6.26 -17.11 -6.12
N LEU A 145 -6.26 -15.94 -5.48
CA LEU A 145 -7.34 -15.47 -4.61
C LEU A 145 -8.69 -15.35 -5.33
N ALA A 146 -8.68 -15.21 -6.67
CA ALA A 146 -9.90 -15.14 -7.47
C ALA A 146 -10.59 -16.49 -7.65
N ALA A 147 -9.94 -17.60 -7.29
CA ALA A 147 -10.55 -18.93 -7.41
C ALA A 147 -11.80 -19.06 -6.51
N GLY A 148 -12.97 -19.22 -7.14
CA GLY A 148 -14.25 -19.30 -6.43
C GLY A 148 -14.71 -18.00 -5.76
N TYR A 149 -14.15 -16.85 -6.16
CA TYR A 149 -14.54 -15.54 -5.62
C TYR A 149 -15.95 -15.16 -6.10
N ALA A 150 -16.91 -15.10 -5.17
CA ALA A 150 -18.33 -15.00 -5.49
C ALA A 150 -18.72 -13.72 -6.28
N HIS A 151 -17.98 -12.62 -6.07
CA HIS A 151 -18.26 -11.34 -6.71
C HIS A 151 -17.36 -11.06 -7.94
N ALA A 152 -16.74 -12.10 -8.52
CA ALA A 152 -15.83 -11.94 -9.66
C ALA A 152 -16.47 -11.24 -10.87
N GLY A 153 -17.76 -11.49 -11.13
CA GLY A 153 -18.50 -10.89 -12.24
C GLY A 153 -19.06 -9.48 -11.98
N ASN A 154 -18.92 -8.97 -10.75
CA ASN A 154 -19.47 -7.67 -10.41
C ASN A 154 -18.54 -6.51 -10.86
N PRO A 155 -19.09 -5.31 -11.12
CA PRO A 155 -18.28 -4.10 -11.20
C PRO A 155 -17.42 -3.93 -9.95
N VAL A 156 -16.24 -3.34 -10.08
CA VAL A 156 -15.26 -3.22 -8.99
C VAL A 156 -15.81 -2.50 -7.76
N GLU A 157 -16.72 -1.56 -7.96
CA GLU A 157 -17.42 -0.81 -6.90
C GLU A 157 -18.29 -1.72 -6.01
N GLN A 158 -18.73 -2.86 -6.54
CA GLN A 158 -19.61 -3.83 -5.87
C GLN A 158 -18.90 -5.15 -5.54
N ARG A 159 -17.59 -5.23 -5.78
CA ARG A 159 -16.82 -6.50 -5.72
C ARG A 159 -16.30 -6.84 -4.32
N PHE A 160 -16.48 -6.01 -3.31
CA PHE A 160 -15.95 -6.24 -1.96
C PHE A 160 -16.66 -7.40 -1.26
N ALA A 161 -16.00 -8.58 -1.17
CA ALA A 161 -16.56 -9.80 -0.60
C ALA A 161 -15.49 -10.69 0.05
N ALA A 162 -15.95 -11.66 0.85
CA ALA A 162 -15.07 -12.69 1.39
C ALA A 162 -14.54 -13.59 0.25
N LEU A 163 -13.31 -14.06 0.39
CA LEU A 163 -12.74 -15.08 -0.46
C LEU A 163 -13.47 -16.42 -0.29
N ALA A 164 -13.37 -17.33 -1.25
CA ALA A 164 -13.81 -18.71 -1.08
C ALA A 164 -13.11 -19.36 0.12
N ALA A 165 -13.82 -20.23 0.86
CA ALA A 165 -13.32 -20.81 2.11
C ALA A 165 -11.94 -21.49 1.96
N ALA A 166 -11.70 -22.17 0.83
CA ALA A 166 -10.41 -22.79 0.54
C ALA A 166 -9.28 -21.75 0.43
N MET A 167 -9.57 -20.59 -0.18
CA MET A 167 -8.60 -19.50 -0.34
C MET A 167 -8.36 -18.77 0.97
N GLN A 168 -9.42 -18.57 1.78
CA GLN A 168 -9.29 -18.04 3.13
C GLN A 168 -8.35 -18.90 3.99
N ALA A 169 -8.56 -20.21 3.98
CA ALA A 169 -7.74 -21.15 4.75
C ALA A 169 -6.30 -21.19 4.26
N LYS A 170 -6.08 -21.25 2.94
CA LYS A 170 -4.75 -21.34 2.33
C LYS A 170 -3.91 -20.08 2.59
N HIS A 171 -4.52 -18.90 2.41
CA HIS A 171 -3.82 -17.61 2.49
C HIS A 171 -4.00 -16.90 3.83
N GLN A 172 -4.78 -17.48 4.76
CA GLN A 172 -5.12 -16.90 6.07
C GLN A 172 -5.77 -15.51 5.98
N VAL A 173 -6.40 -15.19 4.85
CA VAL A 173 -7.13 -13.94 4.62
C VAL A 173 -8.57 -14.15 5.02
N ARG A 174 -9.01 -13.58 6.14
CA ARG A 174 -10.38 -13.72 6.69
C ARG A 174 -11.26 -12.51 6.39
N GLU A 175 -10.64 -11.35 6.21
CA GLU A 175 -11.35 -10.12 5.87
C GLU A 175 -11.85 -10.14 4.43
N PRO A 176 -12.99 -9.50 4.14
CA PRO A 176 -13.42 -9.28 2.77
C PRO A 176 -12.38 -8.47 1.99
N VAL A 177 -12.29 -8.71 0.70
CA VAL A 177 -11.36 -8.02 -0.20
C VAL A 177 -12.08 -7.54 -1.45
N CYS A 178 -11.52 -6.55 -2.12
CA CYS A 178 -11.85 -6.14 -3.47
C CYS A 178 -10.70 -6.53 -4.40
N LEU A 179 -10.89 -7.50 -5.27
CA LEU A 179 -9.88 -7.89 -6.25
C LEU A 179 -9.96 -6.98 -7.47
N TYR A 180 -8.83 -6.58 -8.01
CA TYR A 180 -8.72 -5.60 -9.10
C TYR A 180 -8.22 -6.23 -10.39
N THR A 181 -8.70 -5.77 -11.53
CA THR A 181 -7.94 -5.86 -12.78
C THR A 181 -6.90 -4.72 -12.84
N LYS A 182 -5.95 -4.83 -13.77
CA LYS A 182 -4.96 -3.78 -13.99
C LYS A 182 -5.62 -2.43 -14.31
N ASP A 183 -6.59 -2.44 -15.21
CA ASP A 183 -7.26 -1.23 -15.68
C ASP A 183 -8.16 -0.62 -14.61
N GLU A 184 -8.74 -1.43 -13.72
CA GLU A 184 -9.55 -0.94 -12.59
C GLU A 184 -8.67 -0.25 -11.53
N LEU A 185 -7.49 -0.81 -11.19
CA LEU A 185 -6.56 -0.15 -10.28
C LEU A 185 -6.04 1.15 -10.90
N GLU A 186 -5.68 1.14 -12.17
CA GLU A 186 -5.23 2.31 -12.92
C GLU A 186 -6.32 3.40 -12.92
N GLY A 187 -7.54 3.05 -13.32
CA GLY A 187 -8.66 3.99 -13.33
C GLY A 187 -9.01 4.55 -11.95
N LEU A 188 -8.89 3.74 -10.89
CA LEU A 188 -9.09 4.18 -9.51
C LEU A 188 -8.09 5.30 -9.13
N VAL A 189 -6.81 5.13 -9.46
CA VAL A 189 -5.75 6.08 -9.09
C VAL A 189 -5.78 7.32 -9.97
N VAL A 190 -5.97 7.16 -11.28
CA VAL A 190 -6.00 8.29 -12.24
C VAL A 190 -7.14 9.25 -11.94
N ARG A 191 -8.32 8.75 -11.53
CA ARG A 191 -9.45 9.60 -11.11
C ARG A 191 -9.13 10.51 -9.92
N GLN A 192 -8.06 10.25 -9.17
CA GLN A 192 -7.62 11.08 -8.03
C GLN A 192 -6.53 12.10 -8.41
N GLY A 193 -6.30 12.33 -9.70
CA GLY A 193 -5.36 13.35 -10.20
C GLY A 193 -3.90 12.88 -10.25
N PHE A 194 -3.70 11.58 -10.45
CA PHE A 194 -2.40 11.01 -10.77
C PHE A 194 -2.28 10.71 -12.26
N THR A 195 -1.07 10.72 -12.77
CA THR A 195 -0.70 10.23 -14.11
C THR A 195 -0.01 8.88 -14.01
N VAL A 196 -0.24 8.02 -14.99
CA VAL A 196 0.36 6.68 -15.06
C VAL A 196 1.82 6.80 -15.47
N VAL A 197 2.71 6.24 -14.66
CA VAL A 197 4.12 6.00 -15.05
C VAL A 197 4.26 4.58 -15.59
N ARG A 198 3.71 3.59 -14.87
CA ARG A 198 3.72 2.20 -15.27
C ARG A 198 2.66 1.41 -14.51
N THR A 199 1.96 0.48 -15.18
CA THR A 199 1.09 -0.52 -14.55
C THR A 199 1.36 -1.90 -15.14
N TRP A 200 1.30 -2.94 -14.29
CA TRP A 200 1.54 -4.33 -14.72
C TRP A 200 0.89 -5.33 -13.77
N ALA A 201 0.78 -6.58 -14.22
CA ALA A 201 0.45 -7.72 -13.36
C ALA A 201 1.72 -8.53 -13.05
N SER A 202 1.86 -8.97 -11.81
CA SER A 202 2.92 -9.91 -11.44
C SER A 202 2.61 -11.32 -11.97
N PRO A 203 3.61 -12.22 -12.05
CA PRO A 203 3.36 -13.64 -12.40
C PRO A 203 2.35 -14.33 -11.49
N PHE A 204 2.14 -13.82 -10.27
CA PHE A 204 1.14 -14.32 -9.31
C PHE A 204 -0.22 -13.63 -9.44
N GLY A 205 -0.42 -12.80 -10.46
CA GLY A 205 -1.67 -12.11 -10.74
C GLY A 205 -1.97 -10.91 -9.83
N ASN A 206 -1.03 -10.46 -8.98
CA ASN A 206 -1.17 -9.19 -8.27
C ASN A 206 -0.99 -8.03 -9.25
N VAL A 207 -1.85 -7.04 -9.16
CA VAL A 207 -1.76 -5.82 -9.97
C VAL A 207 -0.93 -4.78 -9.26
N LYS A 208 -0.06 -4.08 -10.01
CA LYS A 208 0.89 -3.10 -9.50
C LYS A 208 0.88 -1.85 -10.35
N GLY A 209 1.16 -0.72 -9.74
CA GLY A 209 1.25 0.53 -10.44
C GLY A 209 2.21 1.52 -9.79
N VAL A 210 2.83 2.31 -10.64
CA VAL A 210 3.59 3.51 -10.30
C VAL A 210 2.88 4.68 -10.95
N PHE A 211 2.54 5.66 -10.15
CA PHE A 211 1.80 6.84 -10.57
C PHE A 211 2.51 8.09 -10.07
N GLU A 212 2.41 9.18 -10.83
CA GLU A 212 3.02 10.45 -10.48
C GLU A 212 1.95 11.49 -10.20
N ARG A 213 2.14 12.29 -9.18
CA ARG A 213 1.28 13.43 -8.86
C ARG A 213 1.60 14.57 -9.82
N ALA A 214 0.59 14.98 -10.60
CA ALA A 214 0.69 16.14 -11.47
C ALA A 214 0.91 17.46 -10.70
#